data_2ffccab23c8626316ad2cc9254aa40ab
#
_entry.id   2ffccab23c8626316ad2cc9254aa40ab
#
_cell.length_a   1.000
_cell.length_b   1.000
_cell.length_c   1.000
_cell.angle_alpha   90.00
_cell.angle_beta   90.00
_cell.angle_gamma   90.00
#
_symmetry.space_group_name_H-M   'P 1'
#
loop_
_entity.id
_entity.type
_entity.pdbx_description
1 polymer ?
#
loop_
_entity_poly.entity_id
_entity_poly.type
_entity_poly.pdbx_seq_one_letter_code
_entity_poly.pdbx_strand_id
1 'polypeptide(L)'
;SAVTGVPFEDAKHLQNETGIFIDKFYINQSSSDFLYDVMTEYGGCEAFYTDFYMNFVCPLGIVRMNAKGNEVNCNYYENKKLQEALKPIILESLQNQIDCGIDTSVCYCIGSGENFNFLSKINEEHHFFDTIIPLEHPRFIMQYNSKNKDVYMEKYLCALKS
;
A
#
# COMPACT_ATOMS: atom_id res chain seq x y z
N SER A 1 1.08 -7.19 6.61
CA SER A 1 2.04 -7.10 5.48
C SER A 1 3.50 -7.39 5.86
N ALA A 2 3.99 -7.00 7.05
CA ALA A 2 5.36 -7.35 7.46
C ALA A 2 5.62 -8.88 7.53
N VAL A 3 4.60 -9.68 7.76
CA VAL A 3 4.67 -11.13 7.85
C VAL A 3 4.41 -11.81 6.51
N THR A 4 3.41 -11.32 5.77
CA THR A 4 2.96 -11.93 4.52
C THR A 4 3.73 -11.45 3.29
N GLY A 5 4.41 -10.31 3.38
CA GLY A 5 5.07 -9.65 2.25
C GLY A 5 4.12 -8.94 1.28
N VAL A 6 2.81 -9.05 1.48
CA VAL A 6 1.80 -8.40 0.64
C VAL A 6 1.26 -7.16 1.34
N PRO A 7 1.15 -6.00 0.66
CA PRO A 7 0.57 -4.79 1.25
C PRO A 7 -0.84 -5.05 1.78
N PHE A 8 -1.12 -4.51 2.97
CA PHE A 8 -2.41 -4.62 3.67
C PHE A 8 -2.91 -6.04 3.94
N GLU A 9 -2.14 -7.07 3.64
CA GLU A 9 -2.43 -8.44 4.02
C GLU A 9 -2.08 -8.69 5.48
N ASP A 10 -2.93 -9.40 6.20
CA ASP A 10 -2.68 -9.91 7.55
C ASP A 10 -3.00 -11.41 7.63
N ALA A 11 -2.57 -12.05 8.73
CA ALA A 11 -2.72 -13.49 8.89
C ALA A 11 -4.18 -13.95 8.91
N LYS A 12 -5.10 -13.11 9.39
CA LYS A 12 -6.54 -13.41 9.43
C LYS A 12 -7.12 -13.49 8.01
N HIS A 13 -6.88 -12.46 7.20
CA HIS A 13 -7.39 -12.41 5.83
C HIS A 13 -6.71 -13.46 4.95
N LEU A 14 -5.40 -13.65 5.09
CA LEU A 14 -4.68 -14.70 4.37
C LEU A 14 -5.29 -16.09 4.62
N GLN A 15 -5.59 -16.40 5.89
CA GLN A 15 -6.22 -17.67 6.25
C GLN A 15 -7.64 -17.79 5.66
N ASN A 16 -8.45 -16.73 5.78
CA ASN A 16 -9.85 -16.75 5.34
C ASN A 16 -9.99 -16.85 3.83
N GLU A 17 -9.14 -16.12 3.08
CA GLU A 17 -9.24 -16.01 1.63
C GLU A 17 -8.48 -17.08 0.86
N THR A 18 -7.39 -17.61 1.45
CA THR A 18 -6.50 -18.56 0.75
C THR A 18 -6.37 -19.91 1.45
N GLY A 19 -6.82 -20.03 2.70
CA GLY A 19 -6.60 -21.21 3.55
C GLY A 19 -5.17 -21.36 4.08
N ILE A 20 -4.28 -20.40 3.82
CA ILE A 20 -2.89 -20.41 4.31
C ILE A 20 -2.87 -19.95 5.76
N PHE A 21 -2.41 -20.81 6.67
CA PHE A 21 -2.35 -20.54 8.10
C PHE A 21 -0.94 -20.15 8.55
N ILE A 22 -0.83 -19.03 9.28
CA ILE A 22 0.40 -18.56 9.91
C ILE A 22 0.22 -18.55 11.44
N ASP A 23 0.69 -19.60 12.10
CA ASP A 23 0.42 -19.90 13.52
C ASP A 23 0.92 -18.85 14.52
N LYS A 24 2.02 -18.14 14.20
CA LYS A 24 2.72 -17.30 15.18
C LYS A 24 2.35 -15.81 15.15
N PHE A 25 1.56 -15.35 14.17
CA PHE A 25 1.39 -13.92 13.88
C PHE A 25 -0.06 -13.56 13.51
N TYR A 26 -1.02 -14.07 14.28
CA TYR A 26 -2.41 -13.70 14.07
C TYR A 26 -2.64 -12.24 14.49
N ILE A 27 -2.51 -11.33 13.55
CA ILE A 27 -2.71 -9.90 13.75
C ILE A 27 -3.86 -9.47 12.84
N ASN A 28 -4.89 -8.89 13.44
CA ASN A 28 -5.96 -8.20 12.74
C ASN A 28 -5.61 -6.69 12.66
N GLN A 29 -5.63 -6.13 11.46
CA GLN A 29 -5.38 -4.71 11.24
C GLN A 29 -6.59 -4.06 10.58
N SER A 30 -7.14 -3.03 11.19
CA SER A 30 -8.28 -2.28 10.64
C SER A 30 -8.04 -1.70 9.24
N SER A 31 -6.77 -1.45 8.89
CA SER A 31 -6.39 -1.05 7.53
C SER A 31 -6.60 -2.17 6.52
N SER A 32 -6.33 -3.42 6.89
CA SER A 32 -6.61 -4.59 6.08
C SER A 32 -8.12 -4.78 5.93
N ASP A 33 -8.88 -4.69 7.02
CA ASP A 33 -10.35 -4.81 6.98
C ASP A 33 -10.96 -3.84 5.96
N PHE A 34 -10.52 -2.58 5.92
CA PHE A 34 -11.03 -1.60 4.95
C PHE A 34 -10.77 -2.01 3.51
N LEU A 35 -9.55 -2.46 3.18
CA LEU A 35 -9.23 -2.85 1.81
C LEU A 35 -9.92 -4.14 1.40
N TYR A 36 -10.10 -5.09 2.31
CA TYR A 36 -10.88 -6.29 2.02
C TYR A 36 -12.38 -6.00 1.81
N ASP A 37 -12.92 -5.01 2.50
CA ASP A 37 -14.27 -4.51 2.21
C ASP A 37 -14.34 -3.91 0.79
N VAL A 38 -13.34 -3.09 0.40
CA VAL A 38 -13.24 -2.56 -0.97
C VAL A 38 -13.12 -3.69 -2.00
N MET A 39 -12.27 -4.69 -1.77
CA MET A 39 -12.12 -5.84 -2.67
C MET A 39 -13.42 -6.63 -2.79
N THR A 40 -14.15 -6.82 -1.68
CA THR A 40 -15.45 -7.50 -1.67
C THR A 40 -16.47 -6.77 -2.54
N GLU A 41 -16.58 -5.44 -2.38
CA GLU A 41 -17.49 -4.60 -3.19
C GLU A 41 -17.02 -4.42 -4.64
N TYR A 42 -15.75 -4.62 -4.91
CA TYR A 42 -15.21 -4.63 -6.28
C TYR A 42 -15.65 -5.87 -7.07
N GLY A 43 -15.80 -6.99 -6.41
CA GLY A 43 -16.19 -8.28 -7.01
C GLY A 43 -15.49 -9.48 -6.39
N GLY A 44 -14.85 -9.29 -5.23
CA GLY A 44 -14.07 -10.27 -4.50
C GLY A 44 -12.56 -10.18 -4.77
N CYS A 45 -11.79 -10.88 -3.94
CA CYS A 45 -10.32 -10.86 -4.01
C CYS A 45 -9.80 -11.38 -5.35
N GLU A 46 -10.41 -12.43 -5.91
CA GLU A 46 -10.01 -13.00 -7.19
C GLU A 46 -10.17 -11.97 -8.34
N ALA A 47 -11.31 -11.30 -8.42
CA ALA A 47 -11.54 -10.26 -9.42
C ALA A 47 -10.57 -9.10 -9.24
N PHE A 48 -10.38 -8.64 -8.00
CA PHE A 48 -9.46 -7.55 -7.70
C PHE A 48 -8.02 -7.87 -8.12
N TYR A 49 -7.48 -9.02 -7.75
CA TYR A 49 -6.09 -9.39 -8.08
C TYR A 49 -5.91 -9.87 -9.54
N THR A 50 -7.00 -10.09 -10.27
CA THR A 50 -6.95 -10.26 -11.73
C THR A 50 -6.67 -8.94 -12.42
N ASP A 51 -7.25 -7.84 -11.90
CA ASP A 51 -7.17 -6.51 -12.52
C ASP A 51 -6.03 -5.66 -11.94
N PHE A 52 -5.63 -5.89 -10.68
CA PHE A 52 -4.65 -5.04 -9.98
C PHE A 52 -3.46 -5.83 -9.43
N TYR A 53 -2.28 -5.27 -9.67
CA TYR A 53 -1.06 -5.65 -8.98
C TYR A 53 -0.80 -4.70 -7.82
N MET A 54 -0.67 -5.23 -6.60
CA MET A 54 -0.44 -4.42 -5.40
C MET A 54 0.96 -4.63 -4.83
N ASN A 55 1.72 -3.55 -4.65
CA ASN A 55 3.05 -3.61 -4.06
C ASN A 55 3.39 -2.33 -3.27
N PHE A 56 4.56 -2.34 -2.64
CA PHE A 56 5.08 -1.20 -1.90
C PHE A 56 5.89 -0.27 -2.81
N VAL A 57 5.82 1.04 -2.57
CA VAL A 57 6.77 2.01 -3.15
C VAL A 57 8.19 1.74 -2.62
N CYS A 58 8.33 1.58 -1.31
CA CYS A 58 9.59 1.16 -0.70
C CYS A 58 9.48 -0.30 -0.26
N PRO A 59 10.29 -1.23 -0.83
CA PRO A 59 10.19 -2.66 -0.54
C PRO A 59 10.77 -3.03 0.84
N LEU A 60 11.38 -2.08 1.55
CA LEU A 60 12.05 -2.33 2.82
C LEU A 60 11.19 -1.95 4.02
N GLY A 61 11.14 -2.83 5.01
CA GLY A 61 10.67 -2.51 6.34
C GLY A 61 11.73 -1.71 7.09
N ILE A 62 11.39 -0.51 7.55
CA ILE A 62 12.33 0.40 8.21
C ILE A 62 11.91 0.55 9.66
N VAL A 63 12.88 0.42 10.57
CA VAL A 63 12.70 0.66 12.00
C VAL A 63 13.67 1.72 12.49
N ARG A 64 13.26 2.48 13.49
CA ARG A 64 14.14 3.40 14.23
C ARG A 64 14.00 3.16 15.72
N MET A 65 15.05 3.46 16.45
CA MET A 65 15.01 3.45 17.91
C MET A 65 14.30 4.72 18.40
N ASN A 66 13.32 4.57 19.26
CA ASN A 66 12.70 5.71 19.94
C ASN A 66 13.55 6.14 21.17
N ALA A 67 13.16 7.25 21.82
CA ALA A 67 13.84 7.76 23.00
C ALA A 67 13.88 6.79 24.20
N LYS A 68 13.05 5.76 24.21
CA LYS A 68 12.99 4.71 25.23
C LYS A 68 13.82 3.47 24.87
N GLY A 69 14.53 3.49 23.74
CA GLY A 69 15.34 2.36 23.28
C GLY A 69 14.54 1.24 22.62
N ASN A 70 13.27 1.46 22.27
CA ASN A 70 12.44 0.47 21.56
C ASN A 70 12.48 0.71 20.04
N GLU A 71 12.46 -0.37 19.27
CA GLU A 71 12.24 -0.31 17.82
C GLU A 71 10.82 0.13 17.51
N VAL A 72 10.68 1.11 16.62
CA VAL A 72 9.39 1.58 16.10
C VAL A 72 9.46 1.67 14.58
N ASN A 73 8.38 1.30 13.93
CA ASN A 73 8.29 1.41 12.48
C ASN A 73 8.44 2.87 12.04
N CYS A 74 9.13 3.05 10.94
CA CYS A 74 9.43 4.34 10.32
C CYS A 74 9.08 4.28 8.83
N ASN A 75 8.48 5.34 8.31
CA ASN A 75 8.26 5.44 6.88
C ASN A 75 9.50 6.02 6.20
N TYR A 76 9.78 5.58 4.97
CA TYR A 76 10.93 6.03 4.20
C TYR A 76 10.94 7.55 3.96
N TYR A 77 9.78 8.21 4.00
CA TYR A 77 9.62 9.65 3.78
C TYR A 77 9.64 10.51 5.05
N GLU A 78 9.80 9.93 6.26
CA GLU A 78 9.85 10.71 7.51
C GLU A 78 11.11 11.57 7.64
N ASN A 79 12.19 11.23 6.92
CA ASN A 79 13.47 11.93 6.98
C ASN A 79 14.07 12.03 5.56
N LYS A 80 14.43 13.25 5.15
CA LYS A 80 15.02 13.50 3.83
C LYS A 80 16.30 12.69 3.57
N LYS A 81 17.19 12.55 4.54
CA LYS A 81 18.42 11.78 4.37
C LYS A 81 18.11 10.29 4.13
N LEU A 82 17.14 9.76 4.86
CA LEU A 82 16.68 8.38 4.67
C LEU A 82 16.03 8.21 3.28
N GLN A 83 15.18 9.14 2.89
CA GLN A 83 14.52 9.15 1.59
C GLN A 83 15.55 9.16 0.44
N GLU A 84 16.55 10.04 0.52
CA GLU A 84 17.62 10.10 -0.49
C GLU A 84 18.46 8.82 -0.53
N ALA A 85 18.79 8.24 0.63
CA ALA A 85 19.53 6.99 0.71
C ALA A 85 18.78 5.80 0.11
N LEU A 86 17.45 5.79 0.24
CA LEU A 86 16.59 4.71 -0.25
C LEU A 86 16.13 4.91 -1.70
N LYS A 87 16.23 6.13 -2.25
CA LYS A 87 15.78 6.44 -3.61
C LYS A 87 16.31 5.46 -4.65
N PRO A 88 17.62 5.10 -4.69
CA PRO A 88 18.10 4.13 -5.68
C PRO A 88 17.42 2.76 -5.59
N ILE A 89 17.22 2.24 -4.38
CA ILE A 89 16.57 0.94 -4.14
C ILE A 89 15.08 0.99 -4.54
N ILE A 90 14.42 2.10 -4.26
CA ILE A 90 13.02 2.32 -4.66
C ILE A 90 12.88 2.36 -6.17
N LEU A 91 13.75 3.09 -6.86
CA LEU A 91 13.74 3.18 -8.33
C LEU A 91 13.99 1.82 -8.98
N GLU A 92 14.99 1.07 -8.50
CA GLU A 92 15.27 -0.28 -8.96
C GLU A 92 14.08 -1.22 -8.74
N SER A 93 13.46 -1.16 -7.55
CA SER A 93 12.28 -1.96 -7.24
C SER A 93 11.09 -1.64 -8.14
N LEU A 94 10.82 -0.37 -8.42
CA LEU A 94 9.75 0.04 -9.32
C LEU A 94 10.03 -0.41 -10.75
N GLN A 95 11.25 -0.25 -11.23
CA GLN A 95 11.63 -0.72 -12.57
C GLN A 95 11.45 -2.22 -12.70
N ASN A 96 11.91 -2.99 -11.72
CA ASN A 96 11.75 -4.45 -11.72
C ASN A 96 10.27 -4.88 -11.75
N GLN A 97 9.38 -4.16 -11.07
CA GLN A 97 7.94 -4.43 -11.12
C GLN A 97 7.37 -4.15 -12.52
N ILE A 98 7.77 -3.05 -13.15
CA ILE A 98 7.38 -2.70 -14.51
C ILE A 98 7.89 -3.74 -15.51
N ASP A 99 9.13 -4.18 -15.37
CA ASP A 99 9.75 -5.20 -16.21
C ASP A 99 9.05 -6.56 -16.10
N CYS A 100 8.31 -6.82 -15.01
CA CYS A 100 7.42 -7.97 -14.89
C CYS A 100 6.17 -7.89 -15.77
N GLY A 101 5.92 -6.74 -16.43
CA GLY A 101 4.82 -6.57 -17.39
C GLY A 101 3.53 -6.05 -16.78
N ILE A 102 3.58 -5.32 -15.67
CA ILE A 102 2.40 -4.64 -15.12
C ILE A 102 1.94 -3.54 -16.06
N ASP A 103 0.63 -3.26 -16.08
CA ASP A 103 0.08 -2.10 -16.76
C ASP A 103 0.50 -0.82 -16.04
N THR A 104 1.12 0.10 -16.77
CA THR A 104 1.62 1.38 -16.26
C THR A 104 0.74 2.58 -16.63
N SER A 105 -0.39 2.37 -17.27
CA SER A 105 -1.32 3.44 -17.65
C SER A 105 -1.86 4.19 -16.44
N VAL A 106 -2.18 3.46 -15.37
CA VAL A 106 -2.68 4.06 -14.12
C VAL A 106 -2.05 3.40 -12.90
N CYS A 107 -1.52 4.23 -12.00
CA CYS A 107 -1.05 3.83 -10.67
C CYS A 107 -1.94 4.43 -9.59
N TYR A 108 -2.55 3.61 -8.76
CA TYR A 108 -3.32 4.05 -7.59
C TYR A 108 -2.41 4.12 -6.37
N CYS A 109 -2.05 5.34 -5.96
CA CYS A 109 -1.17 5.55 -4.81
C CYS A 109 -1.96 5.58 -3.50
N ILE A 110 -1.89 4.52 -2.72
CA ILE A 110 -2.51 4.45 -1.38
C ILE A 110 -1.66 5.25 -0.39
N GLY A 111 -2.18 6.39 0.03
CA GLY A 111 -1.53 7.41 0.84
C GLY A 111 -1.37 8.71 0.06
N SER A 112 -2.40 9.57 0.12
CA SER A 112 -2.52 10.84 -0.62
C SER A 112 -1.60 11.98 -0.13
N GLY A 113 -0.80 11.74 0.92
CA GLY A 113 0.15 12.71 1.48
C GLY A 113 1.58 12.51 0.96
N GLU A 114 2.54 12.37 1.89
CA GLU A 114 3.98 12.29 1.58
C GLU A 114 4.35 11.13 0.64
N ASN A 115 3.63 10.00 0.71
CA ASN A 115 3.83 8.89 -0.20
C ASN A 115 3.52 9.29 -1.66
N PHE A 116 2.37 9.94 -1.86
CA PHE A 116 1.97 10.45 -3.17
C PHE A 116 2.91 11.54 -3.68
N ASN A 117 3.30 12.51 -2.83
CA ASN A 117 4.22 13.58 -3.20
C ASN A 117 5.57 13.02 -3.67
N PHE A 118 6.09 12.02 -2.98
CA PHE A 118 7.33 11.36 -3.36
C PHE A 118 7.19 10.60 -4.68
N LEU A 119 6.15 9.77 -4.81
CA LEU A 119 5.92 8.97 -6.01
C LEU A 119 5.69 9.85 -7.25
N SER A 120 4.92 10.94 -7.11
CA SER A 120 4.70 11.90 -8.19
C SER A 120 6.00 12.55 -8.65
N LYS A 121 6.86 12.96 -7.69
CA LYS A 121 8.15 13.56 -8.01
C LYS A 121 9.06 12.61 -8.78
N ILE A 122 9.19 11.36 -8.36
CA ILE A 122 10.01 10.39 -9.11
C ILE A 122 9.38 10.03 -10.45
N ASN A 123 8.06 10.07 -10.55
CA ASN A 123 7.36 9.84 -11.81
C ASN A 123 7.59 10.97 -12.82
N GLU A 124 7.67 12.23 -12.39
CA GLU A 124 8.07 13.35 -13.22
C GLU A 124 9.48 13.18 -13.82
N GLU A 125 10.40 12.57 -13.06
CA GLU A 125 11.79 12.33 -13.46
C GLU A 125 11.95 11.08 -14.35
N HIS A 126 11.17 10.02 -14.09
CA HIS A 126 11.39 8.68 -14.67
C HIS A 126 10.27 8.17 -15.56
N HIS A 127 9.10 8.79 -15.53
CA HIS A 127 7.92 8.42 -16.35
C HIS A 127 7.51 6.94 -16.22
N PHE A 128 7.48 6.42 -14.99
CA PHE A 128 7.09 5.05 -14.71
C PHE A 128 5.62 4.77 -15.03
N PHE A 129 4.74 5.75 -14.79
CA PHE A 129 3.29 5.65 -14.96
C PHE A 129 2.77 6.84 -15.75
N ASP A 130 1.75 6.61 -16.59
CA ASP A 130 1.09 7.69 -17.33
C ASP A 130 0.28 8.59 -16.39
N THR A 131 -0.43 7.97 -15.43
CA THR A 131 -1.26 8.68 -14.45
C THR A 131 -1.08 8.09 -13.06
N ILE A 132 -0.99 8.95 -12.03
CA ILE A 132 -1.01 8.53 -10.63
C ILE A 132 -2.24 9.13 -9.95
N ILE A 133 -3.11 8.26 -9.42
CA ILE A 133 -4.34 8.65 -8.71
C ILE A 133 -4.12 8.44 -7.21
N PRO A 134 -4.16 9.50 -6.38
CA PRO A 134 -4.02 9.38 -4.94
C PRO A 134 -5.31 8.88 -4.29
N LEU A 135 -5.16 7.91 -3.40
CA LEU A 135 -6.22 7.42 -2.53
C LEU A 135 -5.80 7.58 -1.06
N GLU A 136 -6.72 7.92 -0.18
CA GLU A 136 -6.43 8.08 1.24
C GLU A 136 -6.00 6.74 1.84
N HIS A 137 -4.99 6.77 2.70
CA HIS A 137 -4.48 5.57 3.34
C HIS A 137 -5.56 4.94 4.26
N PRO A 138 -5.83 3.63 4.20
CA PRO A 138 -6.82 2.95 5.02
C PRO A 138 -6.69 3.21 6.52
N ARG A 139 -5.47 3.33 7.04
CA ARG A 139 -5.23 3.68 8.44
C ARG A 139 -5.78 5.05 8.81
N PHE A 140 -5.64 6.05 7.92
CA PHE A 140 -6.21 7.38 8.12
C PHE A 140 -7.74 7.32 8.17
N ILE A 141 -8.35 6.56 7.27
CA ILE A 141 -9.81 6.38 7.21
C ILE A 141 -10.29 5.73 8.51
N MET A 142 -9.75 4.59 8.87
CA MET A 142 -10.23 3.79 9.99
C MET A 142 -9.92 4.42 11.36
N GLN A 143 -8.80 5.13 11.48
CA GLN A 143 -8.39 5.71 12.76
C GLN A 143 -9.01 7.09 13.01
N TYR A 144 -9.19 7.91 11.97
CA TYR A 144 -9.61 9.31 12.14
C TYR A 144 -10.93 9.65 11.46
N ASN A 145 -11.39 8.85 10.51
CA ASN A 145 -12.56 9.12 9.68
C ASN A 145 -13.51 7.92 9.55
N SER A 146 -13.54 7.03 10.53
CA SER A 146 -14.34 5.80 10.48
C SER A 146 -15.84 6.04 10.27
N LYS A 147 -16.36 7.20 10.70
CA LYS A 147 -17.76 7.59 10.45
C LYS A 147 -18.08 7.86 8.99
N ASN A 148 -17.07 8.18 8.18
CA ASN A 148 -17.19 8.46 6.75
C ASN A 148 -16.63 7.31 5.90
N LYS A 149 -16.47 6.10 6.47
CA LYS A 149 -15.89 4.92 5.81
C LYS A 149 -16.55 4.67 4.45
N ASP A 150 -17.87 4.74 4.37
CA ASP A 150 -18.64 4.46 3.16
C ASP A 150 -18.32 5.45 2.04
N VAL A 151 -18.15 6.73 2.36
CA VAL A 151 -17.75 7.77 1.39
C VAL A 151 -16.37 7.49 0.80
N TYR A 152 -15.43 7.07 1.63
CA TYR A 152 -14.10 6.68 1.15
C TYR A 152 -14.13 5.39 0.35
N MET A 153 -14.97 4.43 0.72
CA MET A 153 -15.15 3.20 -0.04
C MET A 153 -15.72 3.48 -1.42
N GLU A 154 -16.75 4.32 -1.52
CA GLU A 154 -17.30 4.77 -2.80
C GLU A 154 -16.24 5.47 -3.65
N LYS A 155 -15.43 6.36 -3.06
CA LYS A 155 -14.31 7.02 -3.76
C LYS A 155 -13.32 6.01 -4.34
N TYR A 156 -12.94 5.00 -3.55
CA TYR A 156 -12.07 3.92 -4.01
C TYR A 156 -12.69 3.17 -5.19
N LEU A 157 -13.92 2.73 -5.04
CA LEU A 157 -14.64 1.96 -6.09
C LEU A 157 -14.82 2.77 -7.37
N CYS A 158 -15.17 4.06 -7.27
CA CYS A 158 -15.24 4.94 -8.43
C CYS A 158 -13.90 5.06 -9.15
N ALA A 159 -12.80 5.20 -8.42
CA ALA A 159 -11.46 5.29 -9.01
C ALA A 159 -11.04 3.97 -9.66
N LEU A 160 -11.30 2.82 -9.01
CA LEU A 160 -10.86 1.50 -9.47
C LEU A 160 -11.70 0.95 -10.63
N LYS A 161 -12.93 1.44 -10.83
CA LYS A 161 -13.85 1.01 -11.91
C LYS A 161 -13.89 1.98 -13.09
N SER A 162 -13.10 3.06 -13.05
CA SER A 162 -12.98 4.02 -14.13
C SER A 162 -11.96 3.58 -15.17
#